data_9080081562619eb61c2f4a573f264720
#
_entry.id   9080081562619eb61c2f4a573f264720
#
_cell.length_a   1.000
_cell.length_b   1.000
_cell.length_c   1.000
_cell.angle_alpha   90.00
_cell.angle_beta   90.00
_cell.angle_gamma   90.00
#
_symmetry.space_group_name_H-M   'P 1'
#
loop_
_entity.id
_entity.type
_entity.pdbx_description
1 polymer ?
#
loop_
_entity_poly.entity_id
_entity_poly.type
_entity_poly.pdbx_seq_one_letter_code
_entity_poly.pdbx_strand_id
1 'polypeptide(L)'
;KIGLTHTTLQRKMMDFGKLESGFDNVTNARDMAHLFTRIYRQDLLSKPLSTLAINILSRQRAHESLKRYLVEDIRIAHKTGGLDSVDHDVGIVFNQVNDYIIGVFVTEVTNNDGARQFIGRISKVVYEQFVTQKGGLK
;
A
#
# COMPACT_ATOMS: atom_id res chain seq x y z
N LYS A 1 -19.89 6.65 -5.99
CA LYS A 1 -19.06 5.46 -6.31
C LYS A 1 -17.60 5.90 -6.37
N ILE A 2 -16.71 5.14 -5.69
CA ILE A 2 -15.28 5.47 -5.58
C ILE A 2 -14.50 5.09 -6.86
N GLY A 3 -15.09 4.30 -7.75
CA GLY A 3 -14.47 3.83 -9.00
C GLY A 3 -13.60 2.59 -8.84
N LEU A 4 -13.75 1.84 -7.74
CA LEU A 4 -13.08 0.57 -7.54
C LEU A 4 -13.91 -0.54 -8.19
N THR A 5 -13.40 -1.15 -9.24
CA THR A 5 -14.17 -2.08 -10.08
C THR A 5 -14.01 -3.54 -9.67
N HIS A 6 -12.95 -3.86 -8.95
CA HIS A 6 -12.62 -5.21 -8.47
C HIS A 6 -12.52 -5.31 -6.95
N THR A 7 -13.00 -4.28 -6.24
CA THR A 7 -13.03 -4.27 -4.78
C THR A 7 -14.45 -4.50 -4.29
N THR A 8 -14.63 -5.54 -3.47
CA THR A 8 -15.92 -5.92 -2.90
C THR A 8 -15.77 -6.14 -1.41
N LEU A 9 -16.66 -5.52 -0.63
CA LEU A 9 -16.76 -5.73 0.81
C LEU A 9 -17.96 -6.64 1.09
N GLN A 10 -17.71 -7.89 1.45
CA GLN A 10 -18.71 -8.93 1.66
C GLN A 10 -18.93 -9.24 3.14
N ARG A 11 -17.96 -8.94 3.98
CA ARG A 11 -18.04 -9.21 5.42
C ARG A 11 -17.43 -8.07 6.25
N LYS A 12 -17.87 -7.95 7.49
CA LYS A 12 -17.21 -7.09 8.48
C LYS A 12 -15.84 -7.66 8.84
N MET A 13 -14.95 -6.81 9.32
CA MET A 13 -13.68 -7.26 9.90
C MET A 13 -13.98 -8.19 11.08
N MET A 14 -13.23 -9.26 11.25
CA MET A 14 -13.39 -10.31 12.28
C MET A 14 -14.69 -11.15 12.18
N ASP A 15 -15.45 -11.04 11.11
CA ASP A 15 -16.59 -11.95 10.83
C ASP A 15 -16.08 -13.26 10.22
N PHE A 16 -15.57 -14.13 11.09
CA PHE A 16 -14.99 -15.42 10.68
C PHE A 16 -16.05 -16.38 10.17
N GLY A 17 -17.29 -16.32 10.67
CA GLY A 17 -18.37 -17.17 10.19
C GLY A 17 -18.71 -16.93 8.71
N LYS A 18 -18.66 -15.67 8.26
CA LYS A 18 -18.80 -15.36 6.83
C LYS A 18 -17.59 -15.82 6.03
N LEU A 19 -16.38 -15.67 6.57
CA LEU A 19 -15.16 -16.13 5.93
C LEU A 19 -15.21 -17.67 5.70
N GLU A 20 -15.57 -18.42 6.71
CA GLU A 20 -15.74 -19.89 6.63
C GLU A 20 -16.84 -20.30 5.63
N SER A 21 -17.84 -19.44 5.44
CA SER A 21 -18.91 -19.63 4.43
C SER A 21 -18.48 -19.18 3.02
N GLY A 22 -17.20 -18.84 2.79
CA GLY A 22 -16.66 -18.46 1.50
C GLY A 22 -16.87 -16.99 1.10
N PHE A 23 -17.37 -16.15 2.02
CA PHE A 23 -17.49 -14.71 1.78
C PHE A 23 -16.28 -13.96 2.30
N ASP A 24 -15.48 -13.39 1.44
CA ASP A 24 -14.35 -12.55 1.86
C ASP A 24 -14.32 -11.20 1.13
N ASN A 25 -13.64 -10.27 1.73
CA ASN A 25 -13.36 -8.99 1.12
C ASN A 25 -12.21 -9.14 0.11
N VAL A 26 -12.45 -8.72 -1.11
CA VAL A 26 -11.48 -8.82 -2.19
C VAL A 26 -11.11 -7.45 -2.75
N THR A 27 -9.87 -7.34 -3.19
CA THR A 27 -9.36 -6.16 -3.87
C THR A 27 -8.17 -6.55 -4.76
N ASN A 28 -7.61 -5.58 -5.47
CA ASN A 28 -6.37 -5.74 -6.22
C ASN A 28 -5.47 -4.50 -6.09
N ALA A 29 -4.22 -4.62 -6.54
CA ALA A 29 -3.23 -3.55 -6.47
C ALA A 29 -3.68 -2.29 -7.22
N ARG A 30 -4.36 -2.44 -8.37
CA ARG A 30 -4.82 -1.31 -9.20
C ARG A 30 -5.89 -0.49 -8.47
N ASP A 31 -6.90 -1.14 -7.92
CA ASP A 31 -7.97 -0.46 -7.18
C ASP A 31 -7.41 0.26 -5.96
N MET A 32 -6.49 -0.37 -5.23
CA MET A 32 -5.87 0.27 -4.07
C MET A 32 -4.96 1.43 -4.47
N ALA A 33 -4.17 1.31 -5.55
CA ALA A 33 -3.39 2.43 -6.07
C ALA A 33 -4.31 3.60 -6.50
N HIS A 34 -5.45 3.30 -7.13
CA HIS A 34 -6.45 4.31 -7.48
C HIS A 34 -7.03 5.00 -6.23
N LEU A 35 -7.39 4.24 -5.19
CA LEU A 35 -7.87 4.79 -3.92
C LEU A 35 -6.84 5.72 -3.27
N PHE A 36 -5.59 5.28 -3.18
CA PHE A 36 -4.51 6.08 -2.60
C PHE A 36 -4.19 7.34 -3.42
N THR A 37 -4.28 7.25 -4.76
CA THR A 37 -4.16 8.41 -5.66
C THR A 37 -5.23 9.45 -5.35
N ARG A 38 -6.47 9.04 -5.16
CA ARG A 38 -7.58 9.94 -4.86
C ARG A 38 -7.47 10.57 -3.48
N ILE A 39 -6.99 9.82 -2.49
CA ILE A 39 -6.69 10.36 -1.15
C ILE A 39 -5.55 11.39 -1.24
N TYR A 40 -4.48 11.08 -1.97
CA TYR A 40 -3.34 11.98 -2.18
C TYR A 40 -3.76 13.28 -2.87
N ARG A 41 -4.54 13.18 -3.94
CA ARG A 41 -5.07 14.34 -4.69
C ARG A 41 -6.16 15.11 -3.95
N GLN A 42 -6.64 14.59 -2.84
CA GLN A 42 -7.72 15.19 -2.04
C GLN A 42 -9.04 15.35 -2.81
N ASP A 43 -9.31 14.47 -3.77
CA ASP A 43 -10.52 14.49 -4.60
C ASP A 43 -11.57 13.44 -4.23
N LEU A 44 -11.25 12.55 -3.29
CA LEU A 44 -12.17 11.55 -2.75
C LEU A 44 -12.88 12.02 -1.47
N LEU A 45 -12.12 12.68 -0.62
CA LEU A 45 -12.54 13.20 0.69
C LEU A 45 -12.32 14.72 0.70
N SER A 46 -12.90 15.42 1.67
CA SER A 46 -12.51 16.82 1.89
C SER A 46 -11.00 16.93 2.18
N LYS A 47 -10.42 18.10 1.89
CA LYS A 47 -8.98 18.33 2.15
C LYS A 47 -8.56 18.00 3.59
N PRO A 48 -9.29 18.42 4.65
CA PRO A 48 -8.94 18.06 6.02
C PRO A 48 -8.99 16.54 6.27
N LEU A 49 -9.99 15.84 5.72
CA LEU A 49 -10.12 14.39 5.90
C LEU A 49 -9.05 13.62 5.11
N SER A 50 -8.69 14.06 3.92
CA SER A 50 -7.58 13.46 3.16
C SER A 50 -6.24 13.63 3.89
N THR A 51 -5.99 14.83 4.44
CA THR A 51 -4.81 15.09 5.25
C THR A 51 -4.78 14.21 6.51
N LEU A 52 -5.93 14.07 7.18
CA LEU A 52 -6.05 13.19 8.35
C LEU A 52 -5.79 11.73 7.98
N ALA A 53 -6.35 11.24 6.86
CA ALA A 53 -6.13 9.88 6.37
C ALA A 53 -4.63 9.63 6.09
N ILE A 54 -3.97 10.53 5.37
CA ILE A 54 -2.53 10.45 5.11
C ILE A 54 -1.73 10.44 6.42
N ASN A 55 -2.07 11.28 7.38
CA ASN A 55 -1.40 11.33 8.67
C ASN A 55 -1.58 10.03 9.48
N ILE A 56 -2.77 9.42 9.45
CA ILE A 56 -3.02 8.12 10.08
C ILE A 56 -2.18 7.04 9.40
N LEU A 57 -2.21 6.96 8.07
CA LEU A 57 -1.45 6.01 7.28
C LEU A 57 0.07 6.17 7.45
N SER A 58 0.56 7.40 7.66
CA SER A 58 1.99 7.68 7.90
C SER A 58 2.48 7.23 9.28
N ARG A 59 1.57 6.93 10.22
CA ARG A 59 1.89 6.43 11.57
C ARG A 59 1.87 4.91 11.66
N GLN A 60 1.76 4.22 10.52
CA GLN A 60 1.82 2.77 10.46
C GLN A 60 3.14 2.26 11.05
N ARG A 61 3.06 1.24 11.91
CA ARG A 61 4.22 0.63 12.57
C ARG A 61 4.74 -0.64 11.88
N ALA A 62 4.01 -1.15 10.89
CA ALA A 62 4.40 -2.33 10.13
C ALA A 62 5.46 -1.95 9.07
N HIS A 63 6.73 -1.95 9.46
CA HIS A 63 7.84 -1.55 8.59
C HIS A 63 8.48 -2.72 7.83
N GLU A 64 7.86 -3.90 7.86
CA GLU A 64 8.45 -5.15 7.40
C GLU A 64 8.25 -5.41 5.89
N SER A 65 7.45 -4.59 5.22
CA SER A 65 7.12 -4.71 3.79
C SER A 65 7.68 -3.53 2.99
N LEU A 66 6.87 -2.61 2.51
CA LEU A 66 7.34 -1.48 1.66
C LEU A 66 8.49 -0.67 2.28
N LYS A 67 8.48 -0.46 3.59
CA LYS A 67 9.51 0.33 4.28
C LYS A 67 10.79 -0.45 4.59
N ARG A 68 10.79 -1.77 4.51
CA ARG A 68 11.83 -2.67 5.04
C ARG A 68 13.27 -2.31 4.63
N TYR A 69 13.47 -1.89 3.40
CA TYR A 69 14.81 -1.62 2.85
C TYR A 69 14.97 -0.18 2.37
N LEU A 70 14.05 0.70 2.71
CA LEU A 70 14.17 2.12 2.42
C LEU A 70 14.96 2.83 3.52
N VAL A 71 15.42 4.05 3.22
CA VAL A 71 16.10 4.89 4.20
C VAL A 71 15.15 5.19 5.38
N GLU A 72 15.72 5.31 6.58
CA GLU A 72 14.94 5.40 7.82
C GLU A 72 13.99 6.61 7.83
N ASP A 73 14.47 7.75 7.35
CA ASP A 73 13.74 9.03 7.36
C ASP A 73 12.67 9.15 6.27
N ILE A 74 12.54 8.18 5.38
CA ILE A 74 11.53 8.27 4.33
C ILE A 74 10.13 8.19 4.93
N ARG A 75 9.30 9.17 4.61
CA ARG A 75 7.90 9.16 4.99
C ARG A 75 7.12 8.29 4.03
N ILE A 76 6.38 7.34 4.57
CA ILE A 76 5.43 6.51 3.82
C ILE A 76 4.09 6.53 4.52
N ALA A 77 3.03 6.83 3.77
CA ALA A 77 1.66 6.63 4.23
C ALA A 77 1.14 5.34 3.59
N HIS A 78 1.07 4.24 4.37
CA HIS A 78 0.79 2.93 3.81
C HIS A 78 -0.18 2.09 4.64
N LYS A 79 -0.71 1.02 4.04
CA LYS A 79 -1.55 0.02 4.70
C LYS A 79 -1.15 -1.36 4.24
N THR A 80 -0.78 -2.19 5.20
CA THR A 80 -0.51 -3.61 5.02
C THR A 80 -1.78 -4.44 5.07
N GLY A 81 -1.77 -5.60 4.43
CA GLY A 81 -2.77 -6.65 4.58
C GLY A 81 -2.07 -8.01 4.54
N GLY A 82 -2.33 -8.87 5.50
CA GLY A 82 -1.72 -10.20 5.57
C GLY A 82 -2.68 -11.22 6.15
N LEU A 83 -2.68 -12.40 5.56
CA LEU A 83 -3.28 -13.65 6.02
C LEU A 83 -2.27 -14.78 5.76
N ASP A 84 -2.62 -16.01 6.10
CA ASP A 84 -1.70 -17.15 5.95
C ASP A 84 -1.18 -17.34 4.52
N SER A 85 -1.99 -17.02 3.51
CA SER A 85 -1.67 -17.22 2.10
C SER A 85 -1.47 -15.95 1.27
N VAL A 86 -1.49 -14.78 1.91
CA VAL A 86 -1.34 -13.50 1.21
C VAL A 86 -0.56 -12.49 2.06
N ASP A 87 0.25 -11.65 1.41
CA ASP A 87 0.87 -10.47 2.02
C ASP A 87 0.82 -9.31 1.01
N HIS A 88 0.30 -8.18 1.44
CA HIS A 88 0.10 -7.00 0.60
C HIS A 88 0.57 -5.75 1.33
N ASP A 89 1.06 -4.78 0.58
CA ASP A 89 1.28 -3.44 1.09
C ASP A 89 1.07 -2.41 -0.03
N VAL A 90 0.39 -1.33 0.28
CA VAL A 90 0.14 -0.22 -0.65
C VAL A 90 0.34 1.10 0.08
N GLY A 91 1.00 2.05 -0.57
CA GLY A 91 1.30 3.32 0.07
C GLY A 91 1.69 4.44 -0.87
N ILE A 92 1.73 5.64 -0.29
CA ILE A 92 2.29 6.86 -0.85
C ILE A 92 3.69 7.00 -0.28
N VAL A 93 4.70 7.03 -1.12
CA VAL A 93 6.08 7.33 -0.74
C VAL A 93 6.33 8.81 -1.01
N PHE A 94 6.64 9.56 0.06
CA PHE A 94 6.96 10.98 -0.03
C PHE A 94 8.45 11.13 -0.30
N ASN A 95 8.79 11.55 -1.51
CA ASN A 95 10.17 11.68 -1.95
C ASN A 95 10.47 13.14 -2.33
N GLN A 96 11.70 13.59 -2.08
CA GLN A 96 12.14 14.94 -2.40
C GLN A 96 12.06 15.30 -3.89
N VAL A 97 12.02 14.30 -4.78
CA VAL A 97 11.94 14.50 -6.24
C VAL A 97 10.50 14.49 -6.70
N ASN A 98 9.81 13.39 -6.48
CA ASN A 98 8.40 13.19 -6.83
C ASN A 98 7.80 12.17 -5.88
N ASP A 99 6.68 12.51 -5.27
CA ASP A 99 5.87 11.54 -4.54
C ASP A 99 5.31 10.51 -5.51
N TYR A 100 5.25 9.26 -5.08
CA TYR A 100 4.68 8.20 -5.91
C TYR A 100 3.84 7.23 -5.08
N ILE A 101 2.99 6.50 -5.77
CA ILE A 101 2.17 5.45 -5.16
C ILE A 101 2.69 4.10 -5.64
N ILE A 102 2.86 3.19 -4.69
CA ILE A 102 3.28 1.82 -4.94
C ILE A 102 2.33 0.87 -4.22
N GLY A 103 1.92 -0.21 -4.90
CA GLY A 103 1.15 -1.30 -4.32
C GLY A 103 1.72 -2.63 -4.80
N VAL A 104 2.09 -3.49 -3.85
CA VAL A 104 2.58 -4.85 -4.13
C VAL A 104 1.69 -5.84 -3.42
N PHE A 105 1.12 -6.77 -4.18
CA PHE A 105 0.18 -7.77 -3.72
C PHE A 105 0.76 -9.15 -4.04
N VAL A 106 0.97 -9.95 -3.02
CA VAL A 106 1.54 -11.30 -3.13
C VAL A 106 0.49 -12.30 -2.68
N THR A 107 0.21 -13.28 -3.52
CA THR A 107 -0.75 -14.36 -3.28
C THR A 107 -0.04 -15.71 -3.30
N GLU A 108 -0.71 -16.76 -2.86
CA GLU A 108 -0.14 -18.12 -2.77
C GLU A 108 1.14 -18.16 -1.91
N VAL A 109 1.14 -17.35 -0.85
CA VAL A 109 2.27 -17.23 0.06
C VAL A 109 2.39 -18.49 0.91
N THR A 110 3.57 -19.09 0.91
CA THR A 110 3.93 -20.20 1.81
C THR A 110 4.87 -19.76 2.94
N ASN A 111 5.46 -18.55 2.80
CA ASN A 111 6.34 -17.93 3.77
C ASN A 111 6.11 -16.41 3.78
N ASN A 112 5.38 -15.93 4.77
CA ASN A 112 5.02 -14.51 4.89
C ASN A 112 6.25 -13.58 5.05
N ASP A 113 7.29 -13.99 5.78
CA ASP A 113 8.50 -13.16 5.86
C ASP A 113 9.22 -13.05 4.51
N GLY A 114 9.30 -14.14 3.75
CA GLY A 114 9.80 -14.11 2.37
C GLY A 114 8.99 -13.19 1.44
N ALA A 115 7.66 -13.20 1.57
CA ALA A 115 6.78 -12.30 0.81
C ALA A 115 7.02 -10.83 1.19
N ARG A 116 7.14 -10.51 2.47
CA ARG A 116 7.45 -9.15 2.95
C ARG A 116 8.83 -8.68 2.50
N GLN A 117 9.84 -9.56 2.52
CA GLN A 117 11.16 -9.26 1.94
C GLN A 117 11.05 -8.94 0.46
N PHE A 118 10.28 -9.72 -0.30
CA PHE A 118 10.06 -9.49 -1.72
C PHE A 118 9.40 -8.12 -1.98
N ILE A 119 8.33 -7.79 -1.24
CA ILE A 119 7.68 -6.47 -1.29
C ILE A 119 8.70 -5.35 -1.02
N GLY A 120 9.52 -5.51 0.02
CA GLY A 120 10.54 -4.53 0.39
C GLY A 120 11.62 -4.35 -0.69
N ARG A 121 12.06 -5.43 -1.34
CA ARG A 121 13.03 -5.37 -2.44
C ARG A 121 12.46 -4.64 -3.66
N ILE A 122 11.22 -4.91 -4.03
CA ILE A 122 10.53 -4.17 -5.11
C ILE A 122 10.47 -2.68 -4.75
N SER A 123 10.05 -2.36 -3.53
CA SER A 123 9.97 -0.98 -3.05
C SER A 123 11.33 -0.27 -3.14
N LYS A 124 12.42 -0.95 -2.75
CA LYS A 124 13.78 -0.41 -2.84
C LYS A 124 14.19 -0.12 -4.28
N VAL A 125 14.00 -1.06 -5.20
CA VAL A 125 14.33 -0.88 -6.61
C VAL A 125 13.58 0.31 -7.22
N VAL A 126 12.28 0.42 -6.94
CA VAL A 126 11.46 1.54 -7.41
C VAL A 126 11.96 2.86 -6.81
N TYR A 127 12.22 2.89 -5.51
CA TYR A 127 12.74 4.09 -4.84
C TYR A 127 14.07 4.56 -5.44
N GLU A 128 15.01 3.65 -5.66
CA GLU A 128 16.31 3.96 -6.26
C GLU A 128 16.17 4.56 -7.66
N GLN A 129 15.23 4.09 -8.47
CA GLN A 129 14.94 4.67 -9.78
C GLN A 129 14.41 6.12 -9.68
N PHE A 130 13.53 6.41 -8.72
CA PHE A 130 13.01 7.76 -8.50
C PHE A 130 14.05 8.73 -7.94
N VAL A 131 15.03 8.24 -7.17
CA VAL A 131 16.10 9.08 -6.60
C VAL A 131 17.21 9.35 -7.61
N THR A 132 17.57 8.36 -8.44
CA THR A 132 18.65 8.46 -9.43
C THR A 132 18.29 9.34 -10.63
N GLN A 133 17.02 9.53 -10.95
CA GLN A 133 16.58 10.44 -12.02
C GLN A 133 16.99 11.92 -11.81
N LYS A 134 17.48 12.30 -10.62
CA LYS A 134 18.07 13.63 -10.36
C LYS A 134 19.48 13.80 -10.96
N GLY A 135 20.17 12.73 -11.36
CA GLY A 135 21.56 12.75 -11.82
C GLY A 135 21.78 12.77 -13.33
N GLY A 136 20.74 12.74 -14.14
CA GLY A 136 20.84 12.42 -15.57
C GLY A 136 20.29 13.46 -16.55
N LEU A 137 20.46 14.76 -16.28
CA LEU A 137 20.32 15.80 -17.30
C LEU A 137 21.36 16.90 -17.00
N LYS A 138 22.56 16.69 -17.51
CA LYS A 138 23.52 17.73 -17.85
C LYS A 138 23.77 17.66 -19.34
#